data_ad9b91ce720441b199bd1f6d611c9811
#
_entry.id   ad9b91ce720441b199bd1f6d611c9811
#
_cell.length_a   1.000
_cell.length_b   1.000
_cell.length_c   1.000
_cell.angle_alpha   90.00
_cell.angle_beta   90.00
_cell.angle_gamma   90.00
#
_symmetry.space_group_name_H-M   'P 1'
#
loop_
_entity.id
_entity.type
_entity.pdbx_description
1 polymer ?
#
loop_
_entity_poly.entity_id
_entity_poly.type
_entity_poly.pdbx_seq_one_letter_code
_entity_poly.pdbx_strand_id
1 'polypeptide(L)'
;MNRIKIQDTDLELSRLGLGCVKAGVKWDGQEAFNLFDAFLDMGGNVYDTARVYSDWIPSERGRSERVIGQWLAQSGKRHDIVLVSKGGHPDMTKPNPDMHQSRINERSVRYDLEESLRVLGTDYIDIYFYHRDNEEIPVSELIDLMEDFRQQGKIRYYACSNWTTARMKEADVYAASRGYRGFVANEALYNVGEPWMKPMADDTLVMLDEEMQKYHEENPRSLAMPYSSVCNGFFHKLFAEGKGAVSGSEYYTEENLKNAERLHELMEEYEISVTQAVLGYLTCQKFPCLPLYGPRNIADLKEAMETFRIPFRLEDYPQK
;
A
#
# COMPACT_ATOMS: atom_id res chain seq x y z
N MET A 1 12.73 -9.60 13.61
CA MET A 1 11.55 -9.93 12.77
C MET A 1 12.07 -10.43 11.43
N ASN A 2 11.54 -11.53 10.89
CA ASN A 2 11.97 -12.03 9.57
C ASN A 2 11.61 -10.98 8.50
N ARG A 3 12.56 -10.72 7.57
CA ARG A 3 12.36 -9.81 6.44
C ARG A 3 11.72 -10.55 5.27
N ILE A 4 10.90 -9.83 4.49
CA ILE A 4 10.43 -10.31 3.19
C ILE A 4 11.53 -10.02 2.18
N LYS A 5 11.88 -11.02 1.38
CA LYS A 5 12.80 -10.89 0.24
C LYS A 5 12.03 -11.12 -1.04
N ILE A 6 12.21 -10.23 -2.00
CA ILE A 6 11.63 -10.38 -3.33
C ILE A 6 12.71 -11.00 -4.23
N GLN A 7 12.37 -12.07 -4.94
CA GLN A 7 13.32 -12.75 -5.82
C GLN A 7 13.89 -11.80 -6.88
N ASP A 8 15.17 -11.93 -7.18
CA ASP A 8 15.93 -11.12 -8.13
C ASP A 8 15.98 -9.62 -7.74
N THR A 9 16.00 -9.34 -6.43
CA THR A 9 16.25 -8.02 -5.86
C THR A 9 17.18 -8.11 -4.65
N ASP A 10 17.73 -6.98 -4.23
CA ASP A 10 18.45 -6.82 -2.96
C ASP A 10 17.56 -6.23 -1.85
N LEU A 11 16.24 -6.17 -2.08
CA LEU A 11 15.28 -5.62 -1.11
C LEU A 11 15.08 -6.58 0.07
N GLU A 12 15.24 -6.05 1.27
CA GLU A 12 14.91 -6.71 2.53
C GLU A 12 13.85 -5.88 3.27
N LEU A 13 12.59 -6.27 3.14
CA LEU A 13 11.43 -5.49 3.58
C LEU A 13 10.92 -5.96 4.94
N SER A 14 10.48 -5.01 5.79
CA SER A 14 9.66 -5.34 6.95
C SER A 14 8.36 -6.00 6.52
N ARG A 15 7.77 -6.81 7.41
CA ARG A 15 6.50 -7.51 7.11
C ARG A 15 5.28 -6.59 7.13
N LEU A 16 5.43 -5.36 7.61
CA LEU A 16 4.44 -4.28 7.59
C LEU A 16 5.06 -3.08 6.88
N GLY A 17 4.28 -2.39 6.04
CA GLY A 17 4.61 -1.09 5.50
C GLY A 17 3.85 0.01 6.21
N LEU A 18 4.52 1.13 6.50
CA LEU A 18 3.88 2.32 7.05
C LEU A 18 3.20 3.11 5.92
N GLY A 19 1.87 3.05 5.86
CA GLY A 19 1.07 3.83 4.92
C GLY A 19 0.98 5.29 5.37
N CYS A 20 1.64 6.20 4.64
CA CYS A 20 1.82 7.59 5.03
C CYS A 20 0.76 8.54 4.44
N VAL A 21 -0.39 8.06 3.97
CA VAL A 21 -1.47 8.92 3.45
C VAL A 21 -1.93 10.00 4.44
N LYS A 22 -1.74 9.77 5.74
CA LYS A 22 -2.11 10.72 6.82
C LYS A 22 -1.01 11.70 7.18
N ALA A 23 0.21 11.56 6.67
CA ALA A 23 1.31 12.46 6.94
C ALA A 23 1.01 13.84 6.34
N GLY A 24 1.28 14.90 7.12
CA GLY A 24 0.92 16.27 6.80
C GLY A 24 -0.56 16.62 7.04
N VAL A 25 -1.35 15.69 7.61
CA VAL A 25 -2.78 15.88 7.93
C VAL A 25 -3.08 15.48 9.37
N LYS A 26 -2.78 14.24 9.76
CA LYS A 26 -2.96 13.71 11.11
C LYS A 26 -1.66 13.69 11.89
N TRP A 27 -0.56 13.47 11.21
CA TRP A 27 0.79 13.53 11.76
C TRP A 27 1.58 14.57 10.99
N ASP A 28 2.08 15.59 11.65
CA ASP A 28 2.95 16.60 11.04
C ASP A 28 4.07 16.99 12.03
N GLY A 29 5.16 17.57 11.52
CA GLY A 29 6.30 17.98 12.32
C GLY A 29 6.84 16.88 13.23
N GLN A 30 7.13 17.21 14.49
CA GLN A 30 7.75 16.28 15.44
C GLN A 30 6.89 15.05 15.76
N GLU A 31 5.57 15.16 15.72
CA GLU A 31 4.68 14.01 15.94
C GLU A 31 4.87 12.94 14.84
N ALA A 32 4.93 13.38 13.58
CA ALA A 32 5.22 12.50 12.46
C ALA A 32 6.63 11.89 12.58
N PHE A 33 7.63 12.69 12.94
CA PHE A 33 9.01 12.23 13.08
C PHE A 33 9.15 11.17 14.18
N ASN A 34 8.49 11.38 15.32
CA ASN A 34 8.46 10.39 16.39
C ASN A 34 7.80 9.07 15.96
N LEU A 35 6.74 9.14 15.13
CA LEU A 35 6.08 7.95 14.59
C LEU A 35 7.01 7.20 13.61
N PHE A 36 7.70 7.94 12.74
CA PHE A 36 8.65 7.36 11.79
C PHE A 36 9.82 6.70 12.50
N ASP A 37 10.40 7.37 13.48
CA ASP A 37 11.48 6.81 14.30
C ASP A 37 11.02 5.57 15.06
N ALA A 38 9.84 5.60 15.69
CA ALA A 38 9.28 4.46 16.39
C ALA A 38 9.06 3.25 15.46
N PHE A 39 8.61 3.48 14.21
CA PHE A 39 8.47 2.40 13.22
C PHE A 39 9.81 1.75 12.88
N LEU A 40 10.83 2.55 12.64
CA LEU A 40 12.18 2.08 12.35
C LEU A 40 12.78 1.32 13.55
N ASP A 41 12.63 1.85 14.76
CA ASP A 41 13.11 1.23 16.01
C ASP A 41 12.45 -0.11 16.31
N MET A 42 11.18 -0.29 15.91
CA MET A 42 10.47 -1.57 15.97
C MET A 42 10.87 -2.54 14.84
N GLY A 43 11.79 -2.14 13.96
CA GLY A 43 12.28 -2.96 12.85
C GLY A 43 11.46 -2.81 11.55
N GLY A 44 10.54 -1.86 11.46
CA GLY A 44 9.92 -1.46 10.20
C GLY A 44 10.89 -0.70 9.32
N ASN A 45 10.78 -0.82 8.00
CA ASN A 45 11.63 -0.04 7.08
C ASN A 45 10.94 0.36 5.79
N VAL A 46 9.71 -0.06 5.52
CA VAL A 46 8.97 0.31 4.31
C VAL A 46 8.07 1.50 4.60
N TYR A 47 8.37 2.65 4.00
CA TYR A 47 7.59 3.89 4.13
C TYR A 47 6.87 4.15 2.80
N ASP A 48 5.55 3.98 2.80
CA ASP A 48 4.72 4.11 1.63
C ASP A 48 4.06 5.48 1.55
N THR A 49 4.37 6.23 0.51
CA THR A 49 3.77 7.52 0.19
C THR A 49 3.34 7.59 -1.28
N ALA A 50 2.88 8.73 -1.72
CA ALA A 50 2.58 9.04 -3.12
C ALA A 50 2.59 10.55 -3.35
N ARG A 51 2.88 10.96 -4.60
CA ARG A 51 2.86 12.36 -5.02
C ARG A 51 1.52 13.05 -4.73
N VAL A 52 0.41 12.32 -4.84
CA VAL A 52 -0.97 12.84 -4.73
C VAL A 52 -1.49 12.82 -3.29
N TYR A 53 -0.81 12.16 -2.34
CA TYR A 53 -1.36 11.96 -1.01
C TYR A 53 -1.64 13.30 -0.31
N SER A 54 -2.91 13.46 0.08
CA SER A 54 -3.49 14.64 0.70
C SER A 54 -3.70 15.87 -0.22
N ASP A 55 -3.55 15.73 -1.55
CA ASP A 55 -3.79 16.82 -2.50
C ASP A 55 -5.28 17.26 -2.56
N TRP A 56 -6.20 16.43 -2.04
CA TRP A 56 -7.61 16.79 -1.86
C TRP A 56 -7.87 17.81 -0.74
N ILE A 57 -6.85 18.13 0.05
CA ILE A 57 -6.92 19.19 1.08
C ILE A 57 -6.29 20.46 0.50
N PRO A 58 -7.05 21.56 0.37
CA PRO A 58 -6.57 22.78 -0.28
C PRO A 58 -5.30 23.37 0.30
N SER A 59 -4.64 24.16 -0.53
CA SER A 59 -3.48 25.03 -0.39
C SER A 59 -2.12 24.37 -0.41
N GLU A 60 -1.96 23.06 -0.24
CA GLU A 60 -0.66 22.41 -0.31
C GLU A 60 -0.73 21.09 -1.08
N ARG A 61 0.27 20.81 -1.92
CA ARG A 61 0.43 19.56 -2.66
C ARG A 61 1.60 18.73 -2.13
N GLY A 62 1.47 17.40 -2.18
CA GLY A 62 2.53 16.49 -1.78
C GLY A 62 2.89 16.55 -0.31
N ARG A 63 1.90 16.77 0.57
CA ARG A 63 2.11 16.90 2.03
C ARG A 63 2.82 15.71 2.63
N SER A 64 2.41 14.50 2.24
CA SER A 64 2.98 13.28 2.77
C SER A 64 4.48 13.17 2.44
N GLU A 65 4.85 13.42 1.18
CA GLU A 65 6.25 13.44 0.76
C GLU A 65 7.05 14.55 1.46
N ARG A 66 6.45 15.74 1.65
CA ARG A 66 7.11 16.84 2.39
C ARG A 66 7.48 16.43 3.81
N VAL A 67 6.57 15.80 4.53
CA VAL A 67 6.80 15.40 5.94
C VAL A 67 7.89 14.34 6.02
N ILE A 68 7.86 13.36 5.12
CA ILE A 68 8.91 12.33 5.04
C ILE A 68 10.26 12.99 4.67
N GLY A 69 10.29 13.88 3.67
CA GLY A 69 11.51 14.58 3.26
C GLY A 69 12.13 15.41 4.39
N GLN A 70 11.30 16.12 5.17
CA GLN A 70 11.77 16.86 6.34
C GLN A 70 12.37 15.95 7.41
N TRP A 71 11.72 14.82 7.68
CA TRP A 71 12.25 13.81 8.60
C TRP A 71 13.57 13.21 8.09
N LEU A 72 13.68 12.87 6.82
CA LEU A 72 14.90 12.35 6.21
C LEU A 72 16.06 13.36 6.31
N ALA A 73 15.78 14.64 6.03
CA ALA A 73 16.78 15.71 6.14
C ALA A 73 17.27 15.90 7.59
N GLN A 74 16.38 15.76 8.58
CA GLN A 74 16.72 15.90 9.99
C GLN A 74 17.43 14.68 10.55
N SER A 75 16.96 13.47 10.19
CA SER A 75 17.42 12.22 10.79
C SER A 75 18.66 11.63 10.11
N GLY A 76 18.88 11.92 8.83
CA GLY A 76 19.93 11.31 8.01
C GLY A 76 19.67 9.83 7.67
N LYS A 77 18.47 9.31 7.92
CA LYS A 77 18.13 7.87 7.86
C LYS A 77 17.69 7.38 6.47
N ARG A 78 18.00 8.12 5.39
CA ARG A 78 17.57 7.72 4.02
C ARG A 78 17.99 6.29 3.63
N HIS A 79 19.19 5.87 4.06
CA HIS A 79 19.71 4.54 3.72
C HIS A 79 19.22 3.41 4.63
N ASP A 80 18.52 3.74 5.72
CA ASP A 80 17.96 2.75 6.65
C ASP A 80 16.55 2.31 6.25
N ILE A 81 15.96 2.95 5.24
CA ILE A 81 14.57 2.74 4.82
C ILE A 81 14.46 2.28 3.36
N VAL A 82 13.35 1.64 3.08
CA VAL A 82 12.83 1.43 1.72
C VAL A 82 11.72 2.44 1.49
N LEU A 83 12.00 3.43 0.68
CA LEU A 83 11.09 4.51 0.35
C LEU A 83 10.26 4.13 -0.87
N VAL A 84 8.94 4.14 -0.70
CA VAL A 84 7.96 3.87 -1.76
C VAL A 84 7.23 5.17 -2.07
N SER A 85 7.16 5.52 -3.36
CA SER A 85 6.26 6.59 -3.83
C SER A 85 5.61 6.23 -5.15
N LYS A 86 4.61 7.01 -5.57
CA LYS A 86 3.74 6.69 -6.70
C LYS A 86 3.43 7.94 -7.53
N GLY A 87 3.33 7.78 -8.84
CA GLY A 87 2.92 8.84 -9.77
C GLY A 87 1.80 8.44 -10.71
N GLY A 88 1.30 9.41 -11.46
CA GLY A 88 0.28 9.21 -12.47
C GLY A 88 -1.17 9.12 -11.97
N HIS A 89 -1.43 9.43 -10.70
CA HIS A 89 -2.80 9.49 -10.17
C HIS A 89 -3.59 10.65 -10.79
N PRO A 90 -4.91 10.53 -11.04
CA PRO A 90 -5.77 11.64 -11.40
C PRO A 90 -5.64 12.86 -10.47
N ASP A 91 -5.97 14.05 -10.99
CA ASP A 91 -5.82 15.32 -10.25
C ASP A 91 -6.84 15.42 -9.12
N MET A 92 -6.40 15.24 -7.89
CA MET A 92 -7.22 15.30 -6.67
C MET A 92 -7.41 16.72 -6.12
N THR A 93 -6.90 17.76 -6.76
CA THR A 93 -7.05 19.14 -6.29
C THR A 93 -8.42 19.76 -6.62
N LYS A 94 -9.19 19.11 -7.48
CA LYS A 94 -10.54 19.52 -7.87
C LYS A 94 -11.57 19.03 -6.85
N PRO A 95 -12.69 19.76 -6.63
CA PRO A 95 -13.73 19.36 -5.68
C PRO A 95 -14.39 18.01 -6.01
N ASN A 96 -14.50 17.66 -7.29
CA ASN A 96 -15.03 16.40 -7.79
C ASN A 96 -14.04 15.85 -8.82
N PRO A 97 -12.99 15.15 -8.39
CA PRO A 97 -12.00 14.62 -9.30
C PRO A 97 -12.60 13.52 -10.19
N ASP A 98 -12.32 13.60 -11.47
CA ASP A 98 -12.65 12.53 -12.42
C ASP A 98 -11.57 11.45 -12.37
N MET A 99 -11.90 10.30 -11.79
CA MET A 99 -10.96 9.18 -11.63
C MET A 99 -10.61 8.50 -12.95
N HIS A 100 -11.41 8.70 -14.00
CA HIS A 100 -11.15 8.21 -15.36
C HIS A 100 -10.25 9.16 -16.19
N GLN A 101 -9.97 10.37 -15.68
CA GLN A 101 -9.01 11.26 -16.32
C GLN A 101 -7.58 10.80 -16.00
N SER A 102 -7.11 9.78 -16.74
CA SER A 102 -5.79 9.20 -16.51
C SER A 102 -4.66 10.23 -16.69
N ARG A 103 -3.69 10.18 -15.77
CA ARG A 103 -2.40 10.86 -15.88
C ARG A 103 -1.24 9.88 -16.09
N ILE A 104 -1.55 8.61 -16.35
CA ILE A 104 -0.56 7.61 -16.77
C ILE A 104 -0.19 7.91 -18.23
N ASN A 105 0.85 8.69 -18.39
CA ASN A 105 1.56 9.02 -19.63
C ASN A 105 2.97 9.51 -19.27
N GLU A 106 3.91 9.42 -20.20
CA GLU A 106 5.31 9.78 -19.96
C GLU A 106 5.48 11.15 -19.31
N ARG A 107 4.83 12.19 -19.87
CA ARG A 107 4.98 13.56 -19.37
C ARG A 107 4.56 13.72 -17.91
N SER A 108 3.39 13.17 -17.56
CA SER A 108 2.84 13.34 -16.20
C SER A 108 3.58 12.48 -15.17
N VAL A 109 3.92 11.24 -15.52
CA VAL A 109 4.64 10.33 -14.62
C VAL A 109 6.06 10.83 -14.38
N ARG A 110 6.75 11.32 -15.41
CA ARG A 110 8.08 11.94 -15.30
C ARG A 110 8.03 13.19 -14.40
N TYR A 111 7.05 14.06 -14.62
CA TYR A 111 6.85 15.24 -13.77
C TYR A 111 6.62 14.85 -12.31
N ASP A 112 5.75 13.87 -12.04
CA ASP A 112 5.44 13.40 -10.70
C ASP A 112 6.69 12.83 -10.01
N LEU A 113 7.52 12.04 -10.72
CA LEU A 113 8.77 11.50 -10.18
C LEU A 113 9.77 12.61 -9.82
N GLU A 114 9.99 13.58 -10.72
CA GLU A 114 10.91 14.69 -10.46
C GLU A 114 10.47 15.53 -9.25
N GLU A 115 9.16 15.81 -9.15
CA GLU A 115 8.62 16.53 -8.01
C GLU A 115 8.72 15.72 -6.71
N SER A 116 8.47 14.40 -6.76
CA SER A 116 8.65 13.52 -5.60
C SER A 116 10.10 13.54 -5.10
N LEU A 117 11.07 13.37 -5.98
CA LEU A 117 12.50 13.44 -5.63
C LEU A 117 12.86 14.79 -5.00
N ARG A 118 12.39 15.89 -5.60
CA ARG A 118 12.63 17.24 -5.10
C ARG A 118 12.03 17.47 -3.72
N VAL A 119 10.78 17.05 -3.49
CA VAL A 119 10.05 17.27 -2.24
C VAL A 119 10.58 16.36 -1.12
N LEU A 120 10.89 15.10 -1.44
CA LEU A 120 11.50 14.14 -0.53
C LEU A 120 12.97 14.47 -0.20
N GLY A 121 13.64 15.32 -1.02
CA GLY A 121 15.03 15.68 -0.82
C GLY A 121 16.00 14.50 -0.99
N THR A 122 15.73 13.64 -1.96
CA THR A 122 16.53 12.45 -2.26
C THR A 122 16.78 12.29 -3.75
N ASP A 123 17.89 11.67 -4.13
CA ASP A 123 18.23 11.43 -5.53
C ASP A 123 17.56 10.19 -6.11
N TYR A 124 17.01 9.32 -5.26
CA TYR A 124 16.37 8.09 -5.71
C TYR A 124 15.19 7.66 -4.81
N ILE A 125 14.25 6.90 -5.38
CA ILE A 125 13.17 6.17 -4.70
C ILE A 125 13.47 4.67 -4.82
N ASP A 126 13.27 3.90 -3.74
CA ASP A 126 13.56 2.46 -3.77
C ASP A 126 12.56 1.70 -4.64
N ILE A 127 11.26 1.95 -4.47
CA ILE A 127 10.22 1.35 -5.31
C ILE A 127 9.27 2.45 -5.78
N TYR A 128 9.19 2.67 -7.08
CA TYR A 128 8.29 3.67 -7.66
C TYR A 128 7.12 2.99 -8.37
N PHE A 129 5.90 3.42 -8.06
CA PHE A 129 4.68 2.80 -8.55
C PHE A 129 3.99 3.64 -9.63
N TYR A 130 3.42 2.97 -10.61
CA TYR A 130 2.24 3.49 -11.28
C TYR A 130 1.07 3.43 -10.29
N HIS A 131 0.44 4.59 -10.01
CA HIS A 131 -0.63 4.67 -9.01
C HIS A 131 -1.99 4.17 -9.55
N ARG A 132 -2.12 4.13 -10.87
CA ARG A 132 -3.25 3.59 -11.65
C ARG A 132 -2.72 2.94 -12.91
N ASP A 133 -3.62 2.31 -13.68
CA ASP A 133 -3.34 1.88 -15.06
C ASP A 133 -3.90 2.88 -16.08
N ASN A 134 -3.46 2.73 -17.32
CA ASN A 134 -4.08 3.31 -18.51
C ASN A 134 -4.00 2.29 -19.64
N GLU A 135 -5.08 1.55 -19.84
CA GLU A 135 -5.14 0.48 -20.85
C GLU A 135 -5.04 0.98 -22.30
N GLU A 136 -5.22 2.29 -22.53
CA GLU A 136 -5.01 2.89 -23.85
C GLU A 136 -3.53 2.96 -24.25
N ILE A 137 -2.60 2.85 -23.28
CA ILE A 137 -1.16 2.87 -23.52
C ILE A 137 -0.63 1.43 -23.51
N PRO A 138 0.13 1.03 -24.55
CA PRO A 138 0.78 -0.28 -24.56
C PRO A 138 1.66 -0.50 -23.33
N VAL A 139 1.61 -1.69 -22.77
CA VAL A 139 2.45 -2.07 -21.61
C VAL A 139 3.93 -1.86 -21.90
N SER A 140 4.36 -2.06 -23.15
CA SER A 140 5.74 -1.85 -23.59
C SER A 140 6.23 -0.41 -23.34
N GLU A 141 5.41 0.59 -23.63
CA GLU A 141 5.77 2.00 -23.39
C GLU A 141 5.88 2.30 -21.89
N LEU A 142 4.98 1.73 -21.08
CA LEU A 142 4.98 1.92 -19.61
C LEU A 142 6.20 1.25 -18.97
N ILE A 143 6.54 0.03 -19.37
CA ILE A 143 7.73 -0.67 -18.85
C ILE A 143 9.02 0.03 -19.29
N ASP A 144 9.13 0.44 -20.57
CA ASP A 144 10.30 1.14 -21.06
C ASP A 144 10.51 2.50 -20.36
N LEU A 145 9.42 3.21 -20.01
CA LEU A 145 9.48 4.45 -19.22
C LEU A 145 10.06 4.21 -17.81
N MET A 146 9.60 3.16 -17.11
CA MET A 146 10.14 2.82 -15.79
C MET A 146 11.60 2.36 -15.86
N GLU A 147 11.97 1.63 -16.90
CA GLU A 147 13.36 1.24 -17.13
C GLU A 147 14.26 2.45 -17.42
N ASP A 148 13.77 3.47 -18.15
CA ASP A 148 14.50 4.73 -18.34
C ASP A 148 14.78 5.42 -17.00
N PHE A 149 13.80 5.49 -16.10
CA PHE A 149 14.00 6.06 -14.77
C PHE A 149 15.01 5.26 -13.94
N ARG A 150 14.96 3.93 -14.03
CA ARG A 150 15.90 3.04 -13.36
C ARG A 150 17.32 3.22 -13.89
N GLN A 151 17.49 3.32 -15.21
CA GLN A 151 18.79 3.56 -15.86
C GLN A 151 19.37 4.93 -15.50
N GLN A 152 18.52 5.94 -15.29
CA GLN A 152 18.92 7.26 -14.78
C GLN A 152 19.29 7.24 -13.28
N GLY A 153 19.09 6.12 -12.58
CA GLY A 153 19.34 5.99 -11.14
C GLY A 153 18.32 6.69 -10.24
N LYS A 154 17.20 7.17 -10.80
CA LYS A 154 16.14 7.87 -10.05
C LYS A 154 15.24 6.93 -9.27
N ILE A 155 15.12 5.68 -9.73
CA ILE A 155 14.43 4.61 -9.02
C ILE A 155 15.30 3.36 -9.01
N ARG A 156 15.18 2.53 -7.98
CA ARG A 156 15.88 1.24 -7.94
C ARG A 156 15.03 0.14 -8.56
N TYR A 157 13.77 0.13 -8.21
CA TYR A 157 12.77 -0.81 -8.69
C TYR A 157 11.47 -0.08 -9.03
N TYR A 158 10.61 -0.73 -9.79
CA TYR A 158 9.30 -0.20 -10.13
C TYR A 158 8.21 -1.25 -9.92
N ALA A 159 6.97 -0.77 -9.74
CA ALA A 159 5.83 -1.56 -9.37
C ALA A 159 4.53 -0.95 -9.92
N CYS A 160 3.41 -1.64 -9.74
CA CYS A 160 2.11 -1.17 -10.18
C CYS A 160 1.09 -1.16 -9.04
N SER A 161 0.09 -0.31 -9.17
CA SER A 161 -1.05 -0.27 -8.26
C SER A 161 -2.34 -0.16 -9.07
N ASN A 162 -3.35 -0.94 -8.67
CA ASN A 162 -4.63 -1.00 -9.37
C ASN A 162 -4.53 -1.46 -10.85
N TRP A 163 -3.66 -2.43 -11.08
CA TRP A 163 -3.54 -3.13 -12.36
C TRP A 163 -4.24 -4.48 -12.30
N THR A 164 -4.91 -4.88 -13.38
CA THR A 164 -5.49 -6.22 -13.47
C THR A 164 -4.41 -7.29 -13.59
N THR A 165 -4.73 -8.52 -13.20
CA THR A 165 -3.82 -9.67 -13.35
C THR A 165 -3.39 -9.88 -14.81
N ALA A 166 -4.30 -9.68 -15.75
CA ALA A 166 -4.01 -9.78 -17.19
C ALA A 166 -2.94 -8.76 -17.61
N ARG A 167 -3.06 -7.50 -17.17
CA ARG A 167 -2.09 -6.44 -17.48
C ARG A 167 -0.73 -6.69 -16.84
N MET A 168 -0.71 -7.21 -15.60
CA MET A 168 0.55 -7.59 -14.93
C MET A 168 1.26 -8.71 -15.68
N LYS A 169 0.53 -9.75 -16.11
CA LYS A 169 1.10 -10.84 -16.93
C LYS A 169 1.64 -10.36 -18.26
N GLU A 170 0.95 -9.41 -18.93
CA GLU A 170 1.44 -8.77 -20.15
C GLU A 170 2.75 -8.02 -19.88
N ALA A 171 2.84 -7.29 -18.77
CA ALA A 171 4.05 -6.59 -18.36
C ALA A 171 5.21 -7.55 -18.07
N ASP A 172 4.95 -8.67 -17.40
CA ASP A 172 5.96 -9.71 -17.14
C ASP A 172 6.51 -10.31 -18.44
N VAL A 173 5.64 -10.63 -19.40
CA VAL A 173 6.04 -11.15 -20.72
C VAL A 173 6.90 -10.14 -21.46
N TYR A 174 6.49 -8.88 -21.50
CA TYR A 174 7.27 -7.84 -22.16
C TYR A 174 8.63 -7.64 -21.47
N ALA A 175 8.66 -7.47 -20.15
CA ALA A 175 9.88 -7.28 -19.39
C ALA A 175 10.86 -8.44 -19.63
N ALA A 176 10.38 -9.68 -19.58
CA ALA A 176 11.18 -10.87 -19.84
C ALA A 176 11.78 -10.87 -21.27
N SER A 177 11.00 -10.46 -22.28
CA SER A 177 11.46 -10.38 -23.67
C SER A 177 12.59 -9.36 -23.89
N ARG A 178 12.68 -8.38 -22.98
CA ARG A 178 13.69 -7.31 -23.01
C ARG A 178 14.87 -7.58 -22.07
N GLY A 179 14.81 -8.67 -21.28
CA GLY A 179 15.78 -8.94 -20.21
C GLY A 179 15.67 -7.99 -19.02
N TYR A 180 14.52 -7.31 -18.86
CA TYR A 180 14.24 -6.47 -17.72
C TYR A 180 13.74 -7.28 -16.53
N ARG A 181 13.91 -6.74 -15.34
CA ARG A 181 13.41 -7.40 -14.13
C ARG A 181 11.88 -7.37 -14.06
N GLY A 182 11.24 -6.31 -14.49
CA GLY A 182 9.80 -6.10 -14.40
C GLY A 182 9.33 -5.61 -13.03
N PHE A 183 8.02 -5.59 -12.81
CA PHE A 183 7.41 -5.15 -11.56
C PHE A 183 7.87 -6.02 -10.37
N VAL A 184 8.22 -5.35 -9.25
CA VAL A 184 8.61 -6.03 -8.01
C VAL A 184 7.44 -6.23 -7.05
N ALA A 185 6.37 -5.45 -7.21
CA ALA A 185 5.22 -5.46 -6.32
C ALA A 185 3.95 -4.98 -7.03
N ASN A 186 2.80 -5.32 -6.43
CA ASN A 186 1.50 -4.78 -6.79
C ASN A 186 0.76 -4.30 -5.55
N GLU A 187 0.21 -3.09 -5.59
CA GLU A 187 -0.73 -2.58 -4.60
C GLU A 187 -2.16 -2.67 -5.11
N ALA A 188 -2.94 -3.57 -4.50
CA ALA A 188 -4.37 -3.76 -4.76
C ALA A 188 -5.15 -3.70 -3.44
N LEU A 189 -6.46 -3.48 -3.52
CA LEU A 189 -7.32 -3.53 -2.34
C LEU A 189 -7.46 -4.99 -1.89
N TYR A 190 -7.06 -5.28 -0.65
CA TYR A 190 -7.22 -6.62 -0.08
C TYR A 190 -7.25 -6.57 1.44
N ASN A 191 -8.24 -7.22 2.04
CA ASN A 191 -8.40 -7.36 3.48
C ASN A 191 -9.48 -8.39 3.81
N VAL A 192 -9.67 -8.70 5.08
CA VAL A 192 -10.63 -9.72 5.54
C VAL A 192 -12.09 -9.42 5.19
N GLY A 193 -12.46 -8.18 4.94
CA GLY A 193 -13.83 -7.77 4.62
C GLY A 193 -14.07 -7.53 3.13
N GLU A 194 -13.01 -7.47 2.32
CA GLU A 194 -13.08 -7.13 0.90
C GLU A 194 -13.98 -8.07 0.10
N PRO A 195 -13.94 -9.41 0.26
CA PRO A 195 -14.74 -10.32 -0.58
C PRO A 195 -16.26 -10.09 -0.52
N TRP A 196 -16.73 -9.40 0.52
CA TRP A 196 -18.17 -9.17 0.78
C TRP A 196 -18.53 -7.68 0.82
N MET A 197 -17.66 -6.80 0.41
CA MET A 197 -17.95 -5.36 0.40
C MET A 197 -18.85 -4.97 -0.77
N LYS A 198 -19.54 -3.84 -0.62
CA LYS A 198 -20.28 -3.20 -1.72
C LYS A 198 -19.28 -2.62 -2.73
N PRO A 199 -19.72 -2.41 -3.99
CA PRO A 199 -18.88 -1.72 -4.96
C PRO A 199 -18.39 -0.36 -4.43
N MET A 200 -17.14 -0.05 -4.69
CA MET A 200 -16.55 1.25 -4.38
C MET A 200 -17.07 2.33 -5.34
N ALA A 201 -17.17 3.56 -4.85
CA ALA A 201 -17.51 4.71 -5.69
C ALA A 201 -16.44 5.01 -6.75
N ASP A 202 -15.17 4.75 -6.43
CA ASP A 202 -14.05 4.75 -7.38
C ASP A 202 -13.92 3.35 -7.98
N ASP A 203 -14.47 3.17 -9.18
CA ASP A 203 -14.46 1.91 -9.93
C ASP A 203 -13.13 1.64 -10.66
N THR A 204 -12.15 2.55 -10.53
CA THR A 204 -10.77 2.34 -11.02
C THR A 204 -9.89 1.59 -10.02
N LEU A 205 -10.42 1.28 -8.83
CA LEU A 205 -9.74 0.46 -7.84
C LEU A 205 -9.82 -1.03 -8.21
N VAL A 206 -8.70 -1.73 -8.03
CA VAL A 206 -8.62 -3.16 -8.32
C VAL A 206 -8.49 -3.94 -7.01
N MET A 207 -9.35 -4.95 -6.84
CA MET A 207 -9.30 -5.92 -5.76
C MET A 207 -8.30 -7.01 -6.07
N LEU A 208 -7.67 -7.54 -5.03
CA LEU A 208 -6.81 -8.72 -5.13
C LEU A 208 -7.70 -9.97 -5.10
N ASP A 209 -8.29 -10.27 -6.26
CA ASP A 209 -9.19 -11.40 -6.47
C ASP A 209 -8.47 -12.77 -6.51
N GLU A 210 -9.20 -13.85 -6.69
CA GLU A 210 -8.64 -15.22 -6.72
C GLU A 210 -7.59 -15.41 -7.84
N GLU A 211 -7.78 -14.76 -9.00
CA GLU A 211 -6.79 -14.83 -10.09
C GLU A 211 -5.49 -14.12 -9.70
N MET A 212 -5.60 -12.97 -9.04
CA MET A 212 -4.44 -12.21 -8.58
C MET A 212 -3.73 -12.90 -7.39
N GLN A 213 -4.49 -13.53 -6.48
CA GLN A 213 -3.92 -14.37 -5.42
C GLN A 213 -3.08 -15.49 -6.02
N LYS A 214 -3.64 -16.22 -6.98
CA LYS A 214 -2.91 -17.29 -7.68
C LYS A 214 -1.68 -16.76 -8.42
N TYR A 215 -1.76 -15.60 -9.05
CA TYR A 215 -0.62 -14.95 -9.68
C TYR A 215 0.51 -14.73 -8.67
N HIS A 216 0.22 -14.21 -7.48
CA HIS A 216 1.23 -13.98 -6.44
C HIS A 216 1.74 -15.27 -5.79
N GLU A 217 0.92 -16.33 -5.69
CA GLU A 217 1.36 -17.65 -5.24
C GLU A 217 2.39 -18.28 -6.21
N GLU A 218 2.19 -18.09 -7.51
CA GLU A 218 3.01 -18.67 -8.56
C GLU A 218 4.22 -17.79 -8.95
N ASN A 219 4.21 -16.50 -8.56
CA ASN A 219 5.23 -15.51 -8.95
C ASN A 219 5.97 -14.90 -7.75
N PRO A 220 7.03 -15.56 -7.22
CA PRO A 220 7.79 -15.04 -6.09
C PRO A 220 8.60 -13.77 -6.42
N ARG A 221 8.58 -13.32 -7.66
CA ARG A 221 9.19 -12.07 -8.12
C ARG A 221 8.28 -10.85 -7.91
N SER A 222 7.00 -11.05 -7.58
CA SER A 222 6.02 -9.99 -7.35
C SER A 222 5.42 -10.08 -5.95
N LEU A 223 5.58 -9.03 -5.15
CA LEU A 223 5.06 -8.91 -3.79
C LEU A 223 3.67 -8.30 -3.82
N ALA A 224 2.71 -8.91 -3.12
CA ALA A 224 1.44 -8.24 -2.84
C ALA A 224 1.62 -7.23 -1.69
N MET A 225 1.24 -5.97 -1.93
CA MET A 225 1.28 -4.88 -0.94
C MET A 225 -0.13 -4.30 -0.75
N PRO A 226 -1.03 -5.00 -0.03
CA PRO A 226 -2.41 -4.56 0.11
C PRO A 226 -2.57 -3.21 0.81
N TYR A 227 -3.37 -2.32 0.21
CA TYR A 227 -3.88 -1.13 0.90
C TYR A 227 -5.24 -1.39 1.54
N SER A 228 -5.74 -0.44 2.36
CA SER A 228 -6.96 -0.61 3.17
C SER A 228 -6.93 -1.86 4.07
N SER A 229 -5.76 -2.26 4.51
CA SER A 229 -5.47 -3.51 5.22
C SER A 229 -6.29 -3.75 6.49
N VAL A 230 -6.90 -2.70 7.07
CA VAL A 230 -7.80 -2.77 8.23
C VAL A 230 -9.23 -2.33 7.89
N CYS A 231 -9.69 -2.57 6.65
CA CYS A 231 -11.06 -2.29 6.18
C CYS A 231 -11.50 -0.84 6.46
N ASN A 232 -10.61 0.14 6.27
CA ASN A 232 -10.83 1.56 6.59
C ASN A 232 -11.33 1.81 8.03
N GLY A 233 -11.01 0.89 8.95
CA GLY A 233 -11.42 0.95 10.35
C GLY A 233 -12.86 0.49 10.59
N PHE A 234 -13.49 -0.21 9.65
CA PHE A 234 -14.86 -0.71 9.76
C PHE A 234 -15.07 -1.55 11.03
N PHE A 235 -14.30 -2.61 11.22
CA PHE A 235 -14.44 -3.48 12.39
C PHE A 235 -14.10 -2.75 13.71
N HIS A 236 -13.13 -1.83 13.70
CA HIS A 236 -12.79 -1.02 14.87
C HIS A 236 -13.99 -0.19 15.33
N LYS A 237 -14.66 0.53 14.40
CA LYS A 237 -15.84 1.32 14.74
C LYS A 237 -17.04 0.46 15.09
N LEU A 238 -17.21 -0.67 14.40
CA LEU A 238 -18.30 -1.60 14.67
C LEU A 238 -18.25 -2.13 16.12
N PHE A 239 -17.07 -2.54 16.58
CA PHE A 239 -16.90 -3.05 17.95
C PHE A 239 -16.95 -1.94 19.02
N ALA A 240 -16.45 -0.75 18.72
CA ALA A 240 -16.42 0.35 19.68
C ALA A 240 -17.75 1.12 19.78
N GLU A 241 -18.46 1.30 18.66
CA GLU A 241 -19.58 2.26 18.55
C GLU A 241 -20.87 1.59 18.02
N GLY A 242 -20.78 0.33 17.56
CA GLY A 242 -21.92 -0.46 17.08
C GLY A 242 -22.30 -0.20 15.61
N LYS A 243 -23.33 -0.93 15.15
CA LYS A 243 -23.76 -0.97 13.74
C LYS A 243 -24.12 0.41 13.14
N GLY A 244 -24.68 1.31 13.96
CA GLY A 244 -25.06 2.65 13.52
C GLY A 244 -23.89 3.47 13.00
N ALA A 245 -22.71 3.36 13.63
CA ALA A 245 -21.52 4.13 13.27
C ALA A 245 -20.88 3.70 11.94
N VAL A 246 -21.21 2.52 11.43
CA VAL A 246 -20.63 1.93 10.22
C VAL A 246 -21.64 1.72 9.08
N SER A 247 -22.91 2.11 9.26
CA SER A 247 -24.00 1.85 8.30
C SER A 247 -23.78 2.45 6.91
N GLY A 248 -22.99 3.50 6.80
CA GLY A 248 -22.61 4.14 5.53
C GLY A 248 -21.35 3.57 4.86
N SER A 249 -20.72 2.55 5.45
CA SER A 249 -19.50 1.96 4.90
C SER A 249 -19.83 0.96 3.78
N GLU A 250 -18.95 0.88 2.80
CA GLU A 250 -18.98 -0.16 1.76
C GLU A 250 -18.83 -1.56 2.36
N TYR A 251 -18.16 -1.69 3.49
CA TYR A 251 -18.02 -2.94 4.23
C TYR A 251 -19.29 -3.34 5.00
N TYR A 252 -20.31 -2.49 5.10
CA TYR A 252 -21.55 -2.79 5.83
C TYR A 252 -22.46 -3.70 5.01
N THR A 253 -22.25 -5.01 5.15
CA THR A 253 -23.02 -6.12 4.56
C THR A 253 -23.38 -7.14 5.62
N GLU A 254 -24.36 -8.03 5.35
CA GLU A 254 -24.72 -9.10 6.29
C GLU A 254 -23.54 -10.05 6.52
N GLU A 255 -22.79 -10.35 5.46
CA GLU A 255 -21.62 -11.22 5.52
C GLU A 255 -20.52 -10.63 6.39
N ASN A 256 -20.19 -9.34 6.22
CA ASN A 256 -19.18 -8.70 7.06
C ASN A 256 -19.62 -8.52 8.50
N LEU A 257 -20.93 -8.45 8.78
CA LEU A 257 -21.44 -8.49 10.15
C LEU A 257 -21.28 -9.89 10.77
N LYS A 258 -21.42 -10.99 10.00
CA LYS A 258 -21.08 -12.34 10.46
C LYS A 258 -19.57 -12.52 10.62
N ASN A 259 -18.78 -11.96 9.70
CA ASN A 259 -17.32 -11.95 9.85
C ASN A 259 -16.86 -11.25 11.12
N ALA A 260 -17.58 -10.21 11.55
CA ALA A 260 -17.29 -9.55 12.83
C ALA A 260 -17.49 -10.49 14.03
N GLU A 261 -18.50 -11.37 14.01
CA GLU A 261 -18.68 -12.38 15.05
C GLU A 261 -17.48 -13.33 15.11
N ARG A 262 -17.01 -13.82 13.95
CA ARG A 262 -15.81 -14.68 13.88
C ARG A 262 -14.54 -13.95 14.31
N LEU A 263 -14.35 -12.69 13.94
CA LEU A 263 -13.22 -11.89 14.39
C LEU A 263 -13.25 -11.66 15.92
N HIS A 264 -14.45 -11.52 16.50
CA HIS A 264 -14.60 -11.40 17.95
C HIS A 264 -14.19 -12.70 18.66
N GLU A 265 -14.59 -13.86 18.14
CA GLU A 265 -14.13 -15.17 18.66
C GLU A 265 -12.60 -15.29 18.61
N LEU A 266 -11.97 -14.87 17.50
CA LEU A 266 -10.50 -14.85 17.38
C LEU A 266 -9.84 -13.93 18.40
N MET A 267 -10.44 -12.75 18.65
CA MET A 267 -9.93 -11.81 19.65
C MET A 267 -9.96 -12.43 21.07
N GLU A 268 -11.00 -13.19 21.39
CA GLU A 268 -11.10 -13.90 22.67
C GLU A 268 -10.14 -15.10 22.73
N GLU A 269 -10.08 -15.92 21.67
CA GLU A 269 -9.26 -17.13 21.62
C GLU A 269 -7.77 -16.85 21.73
N TYR A 270 -7.28 -15.79 21.04
CA TYR A 270 -5.86 -15.42 21.02
C TYR A 270 -5.50 -14.30 22.00
N GLU A 271 -6.47 -13.76 22.76
CA GLU A 271 -6.30 -12.59 23.64
C GLU A 271 -5.69 -11.37 22.91
N ILE A 272 -6.24 -11.04 21.73
CA ILE A 272 -5.71 -10.04 20.83
C ILE A 272 -6.69 -8.90 20.56
N SER A 273 -6.17 -7.82 19.98
CA SER A 273 -6.97 -6.67 19.58
C SER A 273 -7.63 -6.85 18.22
N VAL A 274 -8.59 -5.96 17.93
CA VAL A 274 -9.23 -5.90 16.59
C VAL A 274 -8.23 -5.61 15.47
N THR A 275 -7.21 -4.77 15.71
CA THR A 275 -6.14 -4.51 14.75
C THR A 275 -5.42 -5.80 14.40
N GLN A 276 -5.04 -6.57 15.40
CA GLN A 276 -4.32 -7.83 15.23
C GLN A 276 -5.19 -8.89 14.56
N ALA A 277 -6.45 -9.01 14.94
CA ALA A 277 -7.38 -9.94 14.30
C ALA A 277 -7.56 -9.63 12.81
N VAL A 278 -7.77 -8.36 12.45
CA VAL A 278 -7.97 -7.95 11.05
C VAL A 278 -6.70 -8.07 10.21
N LEU A 279 -5.54 -7.61 10.72
CA LEU A 279 -4.26 -7.72 10.02
C LEU A 279 -3.77 -9.17 9.93
N GLY A 280 -4.12 -10.00 10.89
CA GLY A 280 -3.76 -11.42 10.94
C GLY A 280 -4.17 -12.17 9.66
N TYR A 281 -5.32 -11.83 9.07
CA TYR A 281 -5.75 -12.37 7.78
C TYR A 281 -4.69 -12.20 6.68
N LEU A 282 -4.01 -11.07 6.65
CA LEU A 282 -2.99 -10.77 5.64
C LEU A 282 -1.64 -11.45 5.96
N THR A 283 -1.42 -11.86 7.20
CA THR A 283 -0.16 -12.50 7.60
C THR A 283 -0.09 -14.00 7.31
N CYS A 284 -1.23 -14.65 7.10
CA CYS A 284 -1.37 -16.08 6.87
C CYS A 284 -1.67 -16.46 5.42
N GLN A 285 -1.57 -15.50 4.48
CA GLN A 285 -1.76 -15.77 3.06
C GLN A 285 -0.67 -16.72 2.51
N LYS A 286 -1.01 -17.48 1.47
CA LYS A 286 -0.10 -18.44 0.84
C LYS A 286 0.97 -17.79 -0.05
N PHE A 287 0.83 -16.50 -0.31
CA PHE A 287 1.77 -15.69 -1.09
C PHE A 287 2.45 -14.64 -0.21
N PRO A 288 3.62 -14.13 -0.60
CA PRO A 288 4.27 -13.01 0.08
C PRO A 288 3.36 -11.79 0.12
N CYS A 289 2.99 -11.35 1.33
CA CYS A 289 2.06 -10.26 1.56
C CYS A 289 2.66 -9.26 2.55
N LEU A 290 2.69 -7.99 2.17
CA LEU A 290 3.16 -6.87 2.97
C LEU A 290 2.02 -5.85 3.09
N PRO A 291 1.16 -5.94 4.13
CA PRO A 291 0.09 -4.98 4.30
C PRO A 291 0.61 -3.58 4.59
N LEU A 292 -0.04 -2.57 4.00
CA LEU A 292 0.19 -1.17 4.27
C LEU A 292 -0.75 -0.70 5.37
N TYR A 293 -0.19 -0.18 6.46
CA TYR A 293 -0.95 0.23 7.65
C TYR A 293 -0.71 1.69 8.01
N GLY A 294 -1.77 2.47 8.14
CA GLY A 294 -1.75 3.86 8.60
C GLY A 294 -2.26 3.98 10.04
N PRO A 295 -1.40 3.93 11.06
CA PRO A 295 -1.79 4.00 12.47
C PRO A 295 -2.39 5.36 12.83
N ARG A 296 -3.08 5.46 13.98
CA ARG A 296 -3.50 6.74 14.56
C ARG A 296 -2.39 7.35 15.42
N ASN A 297 -1.57 6.50 16.05
CA ASN A 297 -0.50 6.86 16.96
C ASN A 297 0.52 5.71 17.09
N ILE A 298 1.57 5.91 17.91
CA ILE A 298 2.65 4.93 18.13
C ILE A 298 2.14 3.65 18.85
N ALA A 299 1.13 3.75 19.70
CA ALA A 299 0.58 2.58 20.38
C ALA A 299 -0.11 1.63 19.39
N ASP A 300 -0.94 2.19 18.47
CA ASP A 300 -1.58 1.43 17.40
C ASP A 300 -0.53 0.79 16.46
N LEU A 301 0.55 1.51 16.20
CA LEU A 301 1.65 1.00 15.37
C LEU A 301 2.35 -0.18 16.03
N LYS A 302 2.64 -0.09 17.32
CA LYS A 302 3.25 -1.18 18.09
C LYS A 302 2.37 -2.43 18.08
N GLU A 303 1.09 -2.25 18.32
CA GLU A 303 0.10 -3.34 18.28
C GLU A 303 0.08 -4.03 16.90
N ALA A 304 0.05 -3.25 15.81
CA ALA A 304 0.10 -3.77 14.45
C ALA A 304 1.41 -4.54 14.17
N MET A 305 2.55 -4.06 14.66
CA MET A 305 3.84 -4.76 14.52
C MET A 305 3.90 -6.08 15.29
N GLU A 306 3.19 -6.18 16.41
CA GLU A 306 3.12 -7.41 17.21
C GLU A 306 2.27 -8.51 16.54
N THR A 307 1.37 -8.18 15.62
CA THR A 307 0.56 -9.14 14.85
C THR A 307 1.40 -10.25 14.21
N PHE A 308 2.59 -9.92 13.74
CA PHE A 308 3.48 -10.86 13.05
C PHE A 308 4.16 -11.91 13.97
N ARG A 309 3.87 -11.88 15.25
CA ARG A 309 4.30 -12.90 16.24
C ARG A 309 3.21 -13.93 16.53
N ILE A 310 1.98 -13.67 16.10
CA ILE A 310 0.82 -14.52 16.32
C ILE A 310 0.73 -15.54 15.19
N PRO A 311 0.60 -16.85 15.48
CA PRO A 311 0.61 -17.90 14.47
C PRO A 311 -0.78 -18.10 13.84
N PHE A 312 -1.34 -17.08 13.22
CA PHE A 312 -2.61 -17.18 12.50
C PHE A 312 -2.54 -18.20 11.37
N ARG A 313 -3.68 -18.84 11.11
CA ARG A 313 -3.91 -19.76 9.99
C ARG A 313 -5.06 -19.26 9.15
N LEU A 314 -5.04 -19.54 7.85
CA LEU A 314 -6.08 -19.07 6.93
C LEU A 314 -7.47 -19.63 7.28
N GLU A 315 -7.53 -20.85 7.80
CA GLU A 315 -8.76 -21.48 8.31
C GLU A 315 -9.36 -20.82 9.54
N ASP A 316 -8.62 -19.97 10.25
CA ASP A 316 -9.15 -19.19 11.38
C ASP A 316 -10.12 -18.09 10.90
N TYR A 317 -10.04 -17.71 9.63
CA TYR A 317 -10.80 -16.63 9.01
C TYR A 317 -11.99 -17.11 8.18
N PRO A 318 -12.99 -16.23 7.96
CA PRO A 318 -14.09 -16.52 7.07
C PRO A 318 -13.59 -16.87 5.65
N GLN A 319 -14.12 -17.92 5.08
CA GLN A 319 -13.84 -18.35 3.71
C GLN A 319 -15.02 -17.93 2.81
N LYS A 320 -14.72 -17.54 1.56
CA LYS A 320 -15.72 -17.15 0.54
C LYS A 320 -16.46 -18.39 -0.01
#